data_48ee2555c7d9660683294ea12bc6c7fc
#
_entry.id   48ee2555c7d9660683294ea12bc6c7fc
#
_cell.length_a   1.000
_cell.length_b   1.000
_cell.length_c   1.000
_cell.angle_alpha   90.00
_cell.angle_beta   90.00
_cell.angle_gamma   90.00
#
_symmetry.space_group_name_H-M   'P 1'
#
loop_
_entity.id
_entity.type
_entity.pdbx_description
1 polymer ?
#
loop_
_entity_poly.entity_id
_entity_poly.type
_entity_poly.pdbx_seq_one_letter_code
_entity_poly.pdbx_strand_id
1 'polypeptide(L)'
;VALVQAISGLRLSEATCLGYVRSLHDALQSWEDAAIERLLERPALHVDETGFRVDGKTQWLHVVTDGALTLKFVHPKRGGEAIEDIGIIPRYAGTLVDDCREAYFVYDQCSHQLCGSHLLRELTFIVDSNGFRWARLMKKL
;
A
#
# COMPACT_ATOMS: atom_id res chain seq x y z
N VAL A 1 5.49 19.26 17.43
CA VAL A 1 5.72 19.90 18.74
C VAL A 1 4.61 20.85 19.11
N ALA A 2 4.24 21.83 18.27
CA ALA A 2 3.16 22.79 18.56
C ALA A 2 1.82 22.13 18.89
N LEU A 3 1.42 21.10 18.12
CA LEU A 3 0.18 20.34 18.36
C LEU A 3 0.21 19.61 19.72
N VAL A 4 1.32 18.97 20.06
CA VAL A 4 1.49 18.29 21.35
C VAL A 4 1.35 19.29 22.50
N GLN A 5 1.98 20.46 22.40
CA GLN A 5 1.86 21.52 23.39
C GLN A 5 0.40 22.04 23.51
N ALA A 6 -0.30 22.21 22.38
CA ALA A 6 -1.70 22.67 22.39
C ALA A 6 -2.65 21.67 23.07
N ILE A 7 -2.41 20.36 22.90
CA ILE A 7 -3.27 19.30 23.46
C ILE A 7 -2.91 19.01 24.93
N SER A 8 -1.61 18.92 25.27
CA SER A 8 -1.16 18.45 26.58
C SER A 8 -0.71 19.56 27.54
N GLY A 9 -0.53 20.79 27.06
CA GLY A 9 0.09 21.87 27.81
C GLY A 9 1.60 21.73 28.03
N LEU A 10 2.21 20.59 27.63
CA LEU A 10 3.62 20.29 27.85
C LEU A 10 4.49 20.77 26.68
N ARG A 11 5.62 21.37 27.02
CA ARG A 11 6.67 21.70 26.04
C ARG A 11 7.62 20.51 25.90
N LEU A 12 7.49 19.78 24.79
CA LEU A 12 8.45 18.71 24.43
C LEU A 12 9.40 19.20 23.34
N SER A 13 10.65 18.71 23.37
CA SER A 13 11.58 18.91 22.28
C SER A 13 11.21 18.02 21.08
N GLU A 14 11.64 18.39 19.87
CA GLU A 14 11.47 17.55 18.69
C GLU A 14 12.20 16.21 18.86
N ALA A 15 13.36 16.22 19.47
CA ALA A 15 14.12 15.00 19.77
C ALA A 15 13.35 14.06 20.73
N THR A 16 12.67 14.62 21.73
CA THR A 16 11.82 13.84 22.65
C THR A 16 10.64 13.21 21.91
N CYS A 17 9.95 13.98 21.06
CA CYS A 17 8.84 13.46 20.24
C CYS A 17 9.32 12.34 19.31
N LEU A 18 10.45 12.55 18.64
CA LEU A 18 11.05 11.53 17.77
C LEU A 18 11.46 10.27 18.55
N GLY A 19 12.00 10.45 19.76
CA GLY A 19 12.34 9.35 20.67
C GLY A 19 11.12 8.47 20.99
N TYR A 20 9.97 9.09 21.30
CA TYR A 20 8.72 8.34 21.54
C TYR A 20 8.22 7.59 20.30
N VAL A 21 8.31 8.21 19.11
CA VAL A 21 7.92 7.54 17.86
C VAL A 21 8.80 6.31 17.60
N ARG A 22 10.12 6.43 17.81
CA ARG A 22 11.07 5.31 17.67
C ARG A 22 10.78 4.19 18.67
N SER A 23 10.60 4.54 19.96
CA SER A 23 10.29 3.55 21.00
C SER A 23 8.97 2.82 20.70
N LEU A 24 7.95 3.52 20.16
CA LEU A 24 6.70 2.89 19.73
C LEU A 24 6.93 1.98 18.54
N HIS A 25 7.71 2.38 17.54
CA HIS A 25 8.07 1.55 16.39
C HIS A 25 8.74 0.25 16.86
N ASP A 26 9.77 0.35 17.73
CA ASP A 26 10.48 -0.80 18.25
C ASP A 26 9.55 -1.74 19.06
N ALA A 27 8.63 -1.18 19.84
CA ALA A 27 7.67 -1.95 20.62
C ALA A 27 6.61 -2.64 19.76
N LEU A 28 6.31 -2.13 18.57
CA LEU A 28 5.33 -2.71 17.64
C LEU A 28 5.92 -3.75 16.70
N GLN A 29 7.24 -3.96 16.67
CA GLN A 29 7.90 -4.84 15.71
C GLN A 29 7.33 -6.28 15.77
N SER A 30 7.21 -6.87 16.95
CA SER A 30 6.64 -8.22 17.09
C SER A 30 5.17 -8.32 16.67
N TRP A 31 4.42 -7.24 16.84
CA TRP A 31 3.03 -7.16 16.34
C TRP A 31 3.00 -7.09 14.81
N GLU A 32 3.90 -6.31 14.20
CA GLU A 32 4.01 -6.20 12.75
C GLU A 32 4.38 -7.54 12.12
N ASP A 33 5.37 -8.24 12.69
CA ASP A 33 5.75 -9.59 12.25
C ASP A 33 4.56 -10.56 12.29
N ALA A 34 3.81 -10.58 13.40
CA ALA A 34 2.61 -11.40 13.53
C ALA A 34 1.49 -10.98 12.56
N ALA A 35 1.37 -9.69 12.27
CA ALA A 35 0.41 -9.16 11.30
C ALA A 35 0.77 -9.58 9.87
N ILE A 36 2.05 -9.59 9.51
CA ILE A 36 2.53 -10.10 8.22
C ILE A 36 2.19 -11.58 8.06
N GLU A 37 2.53 -12.43 9.05
CA GLU A 37 2.21 -13.85 8.99
C GLU A 37 0.69 -14.09 8.83
N ARG A 38 -0.13 -13.31 9.52
CA ARG A 38 -1.59 -13.38 9.38
C ARG A 38 -2.08 -12.97 8.00
N LEU A 39 -1.46 -11.98 7.35
CA LEU A 39 -1.79 -11.59 5.97
C LEU A 39 -1.41 -12.70 4.98
N LEU A 40 -0.28 -13.36 5.17
CA LEU A 40 0.17 -14.45 4.31
C LEU A 40 -0.79 -15.65 4.27
N GLU A 41 -1.56 -15.87 5.35
CA GLU A 41 -2.57 -16.93 5.44
C GLU A 41 -3.92 -16.56 4.78
N ARG A 42 -4.09 -15.30 4.32
CA ARG A 42 -5.38 -14.86 3.77
C ARG A 42 -5.59 -15.34 2.34
N PRO A 43 -6.84 -15.67 1.97
CA PRO A 43 -7.16 -16.14 0.61
C PRO A 43 -6.97 -15.06 -0.45
N ALA A 44 -7.11 -13.78 -0.09
CA ALA A 44 -6.91 -12.65 -0.98
C ALA A 44 -6.24 -11.48 -0.26
N LEU A 45 -5.30 -10.82 -0.94
CA LEU A 45 -4.69 -9.56 -0.53
C LEU A 45 -4.87 -8.51 -1.62
N HIS A 46 -5.21 -7.31 -1.20
CA HIS A 46 -5.21 -6.14 -2.06
C HIS A 46 -3.91 -5.36 -1.85
N VAL A 47 -3.31 -4.97 -2.94
CA VAL A 47 -2.08 -4.17 -2.95
C VAL A 47 -2.28 -2.92 -3.80
N ASP A 48 -1.69 -1.83 -3.34
CA ASP A 48 -1.67 -0.55 -4.06
C ASP A 48 -0.47 0.28 -3.60
N GLU A 49 -0.05 1.23 -4.40
CA GLU A 49 1.00 2.15 -4.01
C GLU A 49 0.68 3.59 -4.44
N THR A 50 0.98 4.52 -3.57
CA THR A 50 0.83 5.95 -3.85
C THR A 50 2.11 6.72 -3.64
N GLY A 51 2.42 7.62 -4.56
CA GLY A 51 3.59 8.48 -4.47
C GLY A 51 3.32 9.71 -3.60
N PHE A 52 4.29 10.08 -2.79
CA PHE A 52 4.30 11.34 -2.05
C PHE A 52 5.71 11.95 -2.01
N ARG A 53 5.82 13.19 -1.57
CA ARG A 53 7.12 13.89 -1.55
C ARG A 53 7.57 14.16 -0.13
N VAL A 54 8.86 13.85 0.13
CA VAL A 54 9.58 14.21 1.36
C VAL A 54 10.88 14.90 0.94
N ASP A 55 11.08 16.11 1.39
CA ASP A 55 12.27 16.94 1.07
C ASP A 55 12.58 16.98 -0.44
N GLY A 56 11.53 17.15 -1.26
CA GLY A 56 11.65 17.23 -2.73
C GLY A 56 11.89 15.90 -3.44
N LYS A 57 12.09 14.79 -2.71
CA LYS A 57 12.27 13.44 -3.26
C LYS A 57 10.95 12.68 -3.24
N THR A 58 10.68 11.92 -4.30
CA THR A 58 9.53 11.02 -4.33
C THR A 58 9.79 9.82 -3.44
N GLN A 59 8.82 9.51 -2.59
CA GLN A 59 8.71 8.29 -1.80
C GLN A 59 7.41 7.58 -2.19
N TRP A 60 7.34 6.30 -1.95
CA TRP A 60 6.18 5.48 -2.24
C TRP A 60 5.65 4.83 -0.98
N LEU A 61 4.36 4.95 -0.76
CA LEU A 61 3.64 4.25 0.30
C LEU A 61 3.01 3.02 -0.34
N HIS A 62 3.54 1.85 0.01
CA HIS A 62 2.98 0.56 -0.38
C HIS A 62 1.95 0.13 0.66
N VAL A 63 0.82 -0.35 0.20
CA VAL A 63 -0.29 -0.81 1.04
C VAL A 63 -0.54 -2.27 0.75
N VAL A 64 -0.66 -3.07 1.80
CA VAL A 64 -1.09 -4.48 1.72
C VAL A 64 -2.23 -4.68 2.69
N THR A 65 -3.37 -5.22 2.24
CA THR A 65 -4.56 -5.36 3.08
C THR A 65 -5.41 -6.57 2.70
N ASP A 66 -6.04 -7.19 3.70
CA ASP A 66 -7.13 -8.17 3.53
C ASP A 66 -8.53 -7.54 3.72
N GLY A 67 -8.58 -6.20 3.89
CA GLY A 67 -9.79 -5.43 4.19
C GLY A 67 -10.04 -5.23 5.69
N ALA A 68 -9.54 -6.10 6.55
CA ALA A 68 -9.63 -5.99 8.01
C ALA A 68 -8.32 -5.52 8.64
N LEU A 69 -7.20 -6.01 8.12
CA LEU A 69 -5.84 -5.65 8.51
C LEU A 69 -5.15 -4.94 7.35
N THR A 70 -4.51 -3.81 7.64
CA THR A 70 -3.78 -3.02 6.64
C THR A 70 -2.39 -2.70 7.17
N LEU A 71 -1.38 -3.10 6.42
CA LEU A 71 0.01 -2.68 6.63
C LEU A 71 0.43 -1.67 5.56
N LYS A 72 1.31 -0.75 5.95
CA LYS A 72 1.80 0.32 5.09
C LYS A 72 3.31 0.42 5.22
N PHE A 73 4.00 0.42 4.09
CA PHE A 73 5.46 0.48 4.01
C PHE A 73 5.89 1.66 3.16
N VAL A 74 6.86 2.42 3.63
CA VAL A 74 7.46 3.52 2.87
C VAL A 74 8.74 3.04 2.21
N HIS A 75 8.86 3.24 0.90
CA HIS A 75 10.05 2.87 0.16
C HIS A 75 10.41 3.94 -0.90
N PRO A 76 11.71 4.19 -1.19
CA PRO A 76 12.11 5.15 -2.22
C PRO A 76 11.78 4.70 -3.66
N LYS A 77 11.56 3.41 -3.87
CA LYS A 77 11.20 2.82 -5.17
C LYS A 77 9.75 2.37 -5.18
N ARG A 78 9.18 2.27 -6.39
CA ARG A 78 7.80 1.85 -6.61
C ARG A 78 7.67 0.38 -7.04
N GLY A 79 8.65 -0.15 -7.76
CA GLY A 79 8.56 -1.43 -8.47
C GLY A 79 9.11 -2.62 -7.69
N GLY A 80 9.60 -3.64 -8.43
CA GLY A 80 10.03 -4.94 -7.90
C GLY A 80 11.01 -4.86 -6.73
N GLU A 81 11.99 -3.93 -6.77
CA GLU A 81 12.93 -3.73 -5.64
C GLU A 81 12.20 -3.47 -4.32
N ALA A 82 11.17 -2.61 -4.33
CA ALA A 82 10.37 -2.33 -3.13
C ALA A 82 9.54 -3.54 -2.68
N ILE A 83 8.99 -4.30 -3.64
CA ILE A 83 8.20 -5.50 -3.36
C ILE A 83 9.07 -6.57 -2.71
N GLU A 84 10.31 -6.76 -3.20
CA GLU A 84 11.28 -7.69 -2.61
C GLU A 84 11.70 -7.26 -1.20
N ASP A 85 12.05 -5.98 -1.02
CA ASP A 85 12.49 -5.46 0.27
C ASP A 85 11.39 -5.52 1.35
N ILE A 86 10.12 -5.30 0.97
CA ILE A 86 8.96 -5.46 1.86
C ILE A 86 8.73 -6.94 2.20
N GLY A 87 8.96 -7.85 1.27
CA GLY A 87 9.04 -9.29 1.49
C GLY A 87 7.71 -10.01 1.77
N ILE A 88 6.54 -9.36 1.58
CA ILE A 88 5.23 -10.01 1.76
C ILE A 88 4.82 -10.75 0.50
N ILE A 89 4.80 -10.08 -0.66
CA ILE A 89 4.34 -10.65 -1.92
C ILE A 89 5.20 -11.82 -2.39
N PRO A 90 6.56 -11.79 -2.28
CA PRO A 90 7.40 -12.94 -2.62
C PRO A 90 7.07 -14.23 -1.85
N ARG A 91 6.46 -14.12 -0.67
CA ARG A 91 6.07 -15.24 0.20
C ARG A 91 4.59 -15.62 0.08
N TYR A 92 3.78 -14.79 -0.62
CA TYR A 92 2.33 -14.96 -0.68
C TYR A 92 1.93 -15.93 -1.79
N ALA A 93 0.99 -16.84 -1.49
CA ALA A 93 0.53 -17.87 -2.42
C ALA A 93 -1.00 -17.85 -2.67
N GLY A 94 -1.72 -16.85 -2.14
CA GLY A 94 -3.17 -16.69 -2.37
C GLY A 94 -3.49 -15.90 -3.64
N THR A 95 -4.61 -15.16 -3.63
CA THR A 95 -5.00 -14.27 -4.72
C THR A 95 -4.54 -12.85 -4.45
N LEU A 96 -3.67 -12.31 -5.29
CA LEU A 96 -3.23 -10.91 -5.24
C LEU A 96 -4.16 -10.05 -6.10
N VAL A 97 -4.77 -9.04 -5.50
CA VAL A 97 -5.63 -8.06 -6.20
C VAL A 97 -4.83 -6.78 -6.38
N ASP A 98 -4.45 -6.48 -7.63
CA ASP A 98 -3.55 -5.38 -7.98
C ASP A 98 -4.11 -4.48 -9.10
N ASP A 99 -3.38 -3.41 -9.45
CA ASP A 99 -3.73 -2.44 -10.48
C ASP A 99 -3.22 -2.81 -11.89
N CYS A 100 -2.93 -4.09 -12.15
CA CYS A 100 -2.42 -4.58 -13.44
C CYS A 100 -1.00 -4.11 -13.77
N ARG A 101 -0.13 -3.92 -12.76
CA ARG A 101 1.25 -3.52 -13.01
C ARG A 101 2.16 -4.71 -13.25
N GLU A 102 3.06 -4.55 -14.21
CA GLU A 102 4.04 -5.56 -14.60
C GLU A 102 4.87 -6.08 -13.42
N ALA A 103 5.18 -5.21 -12.43
CA ALA A 103 5.98 -5.57 -11.27
C ALA A 103 5.35 -6.65 -10.39
N TYR A 104 4.04 -6.88 -10.46
CA TYR A 104 3.35 -7.94 -9.71
C TYR A 104 3.33 -9.27 -10.47
N PHE A 105 3.25 -9.25 -11.79
CA PHE A 105 3.10 -10.47 -12.61
C PHE A 105 4.34 -11.38 -12.68
N VAL A 106 5.44 -10.98 -12.05
CA VAL A 106 6.62 -11.85 -11.91
C VAL A 106 6.47 -12.88 -10.79
N TYR A 107 5.43 -12.72 -9.92
CA TYR A 107 5.16 -13.59 -8.78
C TYR A 107 4.14 -14.67 -9.16
N ASP A 108 4.59 -15.71 -9.85
CA ASP A 108 3.77 -16.80 -10.40
C ASP A 108 3.28 -17.82 -9.33
N GLN A 109 3.80 -17.72 -8.10
CA GLN A 109 3.35 -18.53 -6.97
C GLN A 109 1.98 -18.10 -6.42
N CYS A 110 1.47 -16.89 -6.76
CA CYS A 110 0.15 -16.41 -6.39
C CYS A 110 -0.76 -16.25 -7.63
N SER A 111 -2.08 -16.32 -7.43
CA SER A 111 -3.04 -15.98 -8.48
C SER A 111 -3.22 -14.47 -8.55
N HIS A 112 -3.44 -13.93 -9.76
CA HIS A 112 -3.65 -12.49 -9.97
C HIS A 112 -5.08 -12.17 -10.33
N GLN A 113 -5.63 -11.14 -9.69
CA GLN A 113 -6.92 -10.56 -9.99
C GLN A 113 -6.79 -9.04 -10.15
N LEU A 114 -7.33 -8.50 -11.23
CA LEU A 114 -7.32 -7.06 -11.45
C LEU A 114 -8.28 -6.35 -10.49
N CYS A 115 -7.84 -5.25 -9.91
CA CYS A 115 -8.67 -4.40 -9.06
C CYS A 115 -9.80 -3.76 -9.88
N GLY A 116 -11.05 -4.10 -9.56
CA GLY A 116 -12.23 -3.57 -10.25
C GLY A 116 -12.34 -2.05 -10.20
N SER A 117 -11.91 -1.42 -9.11
CA SER A 117 -11.90 0.05 -8.98
C SER A 117 -10.93 0.71 -9.95
N HIS A 118 -9.74 0.14 -10.15
CA HIS A 118 -8.77 0.61 -11.14
C HIS A 118 -9.29 0.41 -12.56
N LEU A 119 -9.85 -0.75 -12.86
CA LEU A 119 -10.45 -1.04 -14.17
C LEU A 119 -11.59 -0.07 -14.49
N LEU A 120 -12.49 0.21 -13.55
CA LEU A 120 -13.57 1.17 -13.73
C LEU A 120 -13.05 2.60 -13.96
N ARG A 121 -11.98 3.00 -13.28
CA ARG A 121 -11.33 4.30 -13.48
C ARG A 121 -10.74 4.41 -14.88
N GLU A 122 -10.04 3.39 -15.37
CA GLU A 122 -9.49 3.34 -16.72
C GLU A 122 -10.61 3.38 -17.79
N LEU A 123 -11.66 2.59 -17.62
CA LEU A 123 -12.82 2.61 -18.52
C LEU A 123 -13.51 3.99 -18.51
N THR A 124 -13.57 4.66 -17.36
CA THR A 124 -14.12 6.02 -17.25
C THR A 124 -13.25 7.01 -18.05
N PHE A 125 -11.93 6.95 -17.84
CA PHE A 125 -11.01 7.78 -18.60
C PHE A 125 -11.15 7.58 -20.12
N ILE A 126 -11.24 6.33 -20.58
CA ILE A 126 -11.42 6.01 -22.01
C ILE A 126 -12.75 6.58 -22.55
N VAL A 127 -13.83 6.48 -21.76
CA VAL A 127 -15.14 7.05 -22.14
C VAL A 127 -15.07 8.57 -22.25
N ASP A 128 -14.46 9.24 -21.28
CA ASP A 128 -14.42 10.69 -21.17
C ASP A 128 -13.46 11.29 -22.22
N SER A 129 -12.34 10.63 -22.51
CA SER A 129 -11.34 11.11 -23.45
C SER A 129 -11.67 10.80 -24.92
N ASN A 130 -12.24 9.63 -25.21
CA ASN A 130 -12.42 9.13 -26.58
C ASN A 130 -13.87 8.81 -26.95
N GLY A 131 -14.80 8.82 -26.02
CA GLY A 131 -16.21 8.53 -26.26
C GLY A 131 -16.52 7.09 -26.70
N PHE A 132 -15.59 6.14 -26.52
CA PHE A 132 -15.72 4.78 -27.05
C PHE A 132 -16.92 4.04 -26.46
N ARG A 133 -17.81 3.59 -27.32
CA ARG A 133 -19.04 2.88 -26.94
C ARG A 133 -18.76 1.57 -26.21
N TRP A 134 -17.73 0.83 -26.62
CA TRP A 134 -17.37 -0.44 -25.98
C TRP A 134 -16.96 -0.25 -24.49
N ALA A 135 -16.19 0.79 -24.18
CA ALA A 135 -15.80 1.08 -22.80
C ALA A 135 -17.02 1.45 -21.93
N ARG A 136 -17.99 2.19 -22.51
CA ARG A 136 -19.25 2.52 -21.83
C ARG A 136 -20.10 1.27 -21.55
N LEU A 137 -20.08 0.27 -22.45
CA LEU A 137 -20.78 -0.99 -22.24
C LEU A 137 -20.09 -1.83 -21.16
N MET A 138 -18.75 -1.95 -21.19
CA MET A 138 -17.99 -2.67 -20.17
C MET A 138 -18.16 -2.12 -18.75
N LYS A 139 -18.36 -0.82 -18.60
CA LYS A 139 -18.66 -0.21 -17.27
C LYS A 139 -19.99 -0.66 -16.67
N LYS A 140 -20.87 -1.31 -17.43
CA LYS A 140 -22.21 -1.76 -16.98
C LYS A 140 -22.22 -3.24 -16.58
N LEU A 141 -21.14 -3.97 -16.87
CA LEU A 141 -20.94 -5.36 -16.45
C LEU A 141 -20.44 -5.43 -15.02
#